data_3ac3010168f5697c58031984b43d4a25
#
_entry.id   3ac3010168f5697c58031984b43d4a25
#
_cell.length_a   1.000
_cell.length_b   1.000
_cell.length_c   1.000
_cell.angle_alpha   90.00
_cell.angle_beta   90.00
_cell.angle_gamma   90.00
#
_symmetry.space_group_name_H-M   'P 1'
#
loop_
_entity.id
_entity.type
_entity.pdbx_description
1 polymer ?
#
loop_
_entity_poly.entity_id
_entity_poly.type
_entity_poly.pdbx_seq_one_letter_code
_entity_poly.pdbx_strand_id
1 'polypeptide(L)'
;MTTILPPRKADDDTIRYVGLDLAKKETQVAVLNSDGKQIASRRFQATAGNYRQLASELGPNDCVALEVSTNSFNVARILMTSTARVRISDPVKTKVIASAKVKTDKIDARVLAELDRADYLPTVWLPDPYTDRLRHLMSNRQSLVDRRTELKNRVHGILHREIISTIGSDLFGRSGSLQLDSIAATDELDCWDQAELESARGEIAEKDLRIAEMEKAIAAYLCSNQAAVQMVDLLLSISGVSLVVAAGLVAAIGDVSRFTKGKQLASYFGLVPSTYQSGDSSGYHGRITKRGRAQARWLLIEAAEHARKSGPMRAFYLRIAKKRNHNVAVVAVARKLAEIIFRLLSKQEDYLYSIPRLTDEKRARLRMLASQACFTADSSPGDAPRRPSGPRDGSPRSPLYGSGLRGRKIKSDIVRKASTYAEAAYRTMVQARAAGKRLDAPIGFDPTRPSAIDWQAVLEKAAIAIANKQSSPSHPERSLSAPTAKAKLPGREVR
;
A
#
# COMPACT_ATOMS: atom_id res chain seq x y z
N MET A 1 33.32 27.76 19.87
CA MET A 1 32.89 26.77 18.89
C MET A 1 33.31 27.24 17.51
N THR A 2 33.90 26.39 16.71
CA THR A 2 34.31 26.77 15.34
C THR A 2 33.07 26.87 14.45
N THR A 3 32.84 28.04 13.80
CA THR A 3 31.70 28.27 12.90
C THR A 3 31.70 27.25 11.74
N ILE A 4 30.56 26.73 11.35
CA ILE A 4 30.40 25.78 10.22
C ILE A 4 30.40 26.55 8.90
N LEU A 5 29.69 27.66 8.83
CA LEU A 5 29.66 28.57 7.66
C LEU A 5 30.64 29.70 7.82
N PRO A 6 31.13 30.30 6.71
CA PRO A 6 31.85 31.55 6.76
C PRO A 6 30.96 32.65 7.33
N PRO A 7 31.48 33.53 8.22
CA PRO A 7 30.71 34.63 8.81
C PRO A 7 30.22 35.57 7.69
N ARG A 8 28.97 36.05 7.83
CA ARG A 8 28.45 37.13 6.99
C ARG A 8 28.95 38.48 7.51
N LYS A 9 29.22 39.42 6.61
CA LYS A 9 29.34 40.83 6.99
C LYS A 9 27.96 41.39 7.31
N ALA A 10 27.84 42.37 8.16
CA ALA A 10 26.55 42.90 8.64
C ALA A 10 25.59 43.36 7.55
N ASP A 11 26.12 43.83 6.41
CA ASP A 11 25.34 44.33 5.28
C ASP A 11 25.40 43.41 4.04
N ASP A 12 25.77 42.11 4.23
CA ASP A 12 25.94 41.16 3.12
C ASP A 12 24.63 40.43 2.82
N ASP A 13 23.84 40.95 1.91
CA ASP A 13 22.57 40.40 1.39
C ASP A 13 22.80 39.35 0.28
N THR A 14 24.07 38.95 0.05
CA THR A 14 24.37 38.00 -1.01
C THR A 14 23.79 36.61 -0.73
N ILE A 15 23.23 35.97 -1.78
CA ILE A 15 22.69 34.60 -1.71
C ILE A 15 23.87 33.62 -1.59
N ARG A 16 23.78 32.72 -0.60
CA ARG A 16 24.70 31.58 -0.50
C ARG A 16 23.96 30.29 -0.81
N TYR A 17 24.60 29.43 -1.56
CA TYR A 17 24.11 28.09 -1.90
C TYR A 17 24.93 27.07 -1.12
N VAL A 18 24.29 26.35 -0.21
CA VAL A 18 24.91 25.42 0.73
C VAL A 18 24.52 24.00 0.36
N GLY A 19 25.46 23.22 -0.13
CA GLY A 19 25.26 21.80 -0.40
C GLY A 19 25.74 20.95 0.76
N LEU A 20 24.93 19.97 1.18
CA LEU A 20 25.23 19.05 2.26
C LEU A 20 25.23 17.61 1.73
N ASP A 21 26.38 16.95 1.82
CA ASP A 21 26.46 15.50 1.64
C ASP A 21 26.46 14.83 3.02
N LEU A 22 25.38 14.08 3.29
CA LEU A 22 25.08 13.49 4.60
C LEU A 22 25.63 12.07 4.68
N ALA A 23 26.70 11.87 5.41
CA ALA A 23 27.16 10.53 5.78
C ALA A 23 26.80 10.16 7.23
N LYS A 24 27.07 8.93 7.61
CA LYS A 24 26.66 8.39 8.94
C LYS A 24 27.36 9.08 10.11
N LYS A 25 28.63 9.42 9.96
CA LYS A 25 29.46 10.00 11.04
C LYS A 25 29.71 11.49 10.83
N GLU A 26 29.84 11.91 9.62
CA GLU A 26 30.24 13.27 9.24
C GLU A 26 29.35 13.81 8.11
N THR A 27 29.28 15.12 8.02
CA THR A 27 28.60 15.82 6.93
C THR A 27 29.60 16.72 6.23
N GLN A 28 29.70 16.59 4.92
CA GLN A 28 30.48 17.50 4.10
C GLN A 28 29.62 18.69 3.68
N VAL A 29 30.13 19.89 3.83
CA VAL A 29 29.48 21.15 3.42
C VAL A 29 30.29 21.78 2.31
N ALA A 30 29.61 22.25 1.28
CA ALA A 30 30.14 23.14 0.26
C ALA A 30 29.29 24.42 0.21
N VAL A 31 29.91 25.58 0.20
CA VAL A 31 29.21 26.86 0.14
C VAL A 31 29.66 27.59 -1.12
N LEU A 32 28.70 27.98 -1.97
CA LEU A 32 28.92 28.77 -3.18
C LEU A 32 28.30 30.15 -3.03
N ASN A 33 28.89 31.14 -3.65
CA ASN A 33 28.26 32.45 -3.84
C ASN A 33 27.31 32.45 -5.06
N SER A 34 26.68 33.58 -5.36
CA SER A 34 25.79 33.78 -6.51
C SER A 34 26.45 33.44 -7.86
N ASP A 35 27.75 33.67 -7.99
CA ASP A 35 28.52 33.44 -9.22
C ASP A 35 28.94 31.95 -9.37
N GLY A 36 28.64 31.09 -8.39
CA GLY A 36 29.05 29.70 -8.38
C GLY A 36 30.47 29.45 -7.87
N LYS A 37 31.16 30.49 -7.38
CA LYS A 37 32.50 30.37 -6.78
C LYS A 37 32.38 29.76 -5.40
N GLN A 38 33.15 28.71 -5.14
CA GLN A 38 33.18 28.06 -3.83
C GLN A 38 33.91 28.97 -2.83
N ILE A 39 33.17 29.38 -1.79
CA ILE A 39 33.70 30.26 -0.73
C ILE A 39 34.08 29.49 0.55
N ALA A 40 33.51 28.28 0.72
CA ALA A 40 33.91 27.39 1.80
C ALA A 40 33.71 25.92 1.42
N SER A 41 34.51 25.04 2.03
CA SER A 41 34.35 23.61 2.05
C SER A 41 34.79 23.09 3.41
N ARG A 42 33.87 22.52 4.18
CA ARG A 42 34.12 22.09 5.56
C ARG A 42 33.49 20.74 5.85
N ARG A 43 33.96 20.09 6.89
CA ARG A 43 33.39 18.84 7.39
C ARG A 43 33.11 18.99 8.87
N PHE A 44 31.99 18.45 9.33
CA PHE A 44 31.64 18.42 10.74
C PHE A 44 30.97 17.08 11.11
N GLN A 45 30.97 16.73 12.39
CA GLN A 45 30.35 15.52 12.90
C GLN A 45 28.81 15.60 12.77
N ALA A 46 28.19 14.56 12.25
CA ALA A 46 26.73 14.45 12.02
C ALA A 46 25.96 14.27 13.31
N THR A 47 25.92 15.30 14.15
CA THR A 47 25.18 15.35 15.42
C THR A 47 24.05 16.37 15.35
N ALA A 48 22.97 16.14 16.12
CA ALA A 48 21.86 17.08 16.19
C ALA A 48 22.31 18.48 16.71
N GLY A 49 23.32 18.52 17.58
CA GLY A 49 23.91 19.79 18.04
C GLY A 49 24.54 20.59 16.92
N ASN A 50 25.37 19.96 16.10
CA ASN A 50 26.03 20.60 14.99
C ASN A 50 25.04 21.04 13.88
N TYR A 51 23.97 20.27 13.62
CA TYR A 51 22.92 20.71 12.70
C TYR A 51 22.12 21.91 13.25
N ARG A 52 21.87 22.01 14.55
CA ARG A 52 21.26 23.19 15.18
C ARG A 52 22.21 24.40 15.11
N GLN A 53 23.50 24.18 15.31
CA GLN A 53 24.53 25.22 15.12
C GLN A 53 24.51 25.70 13.66
N LEU A 54 24.53 24.79 12.68
CA LEU A 54 24.41 25.16 11.27
C LEU A 54 23.13 25.97 11.02
N ALA A 55 21.99 25.54 11.58
CA ALA A 55 20.72 26.27 11.45
C ALA A 55 20.82 27.71 12.00
N SER A 56 21.51 27.92 13.13
CA SER A 56 21.72 29.27 13.68
C SER A 56 22.66 30.17 12.88
N GLU A 57 23.50 29.59 12.02
CA GLU A 57 24.40 30.30 11.12
C GLU A 57 23.78 30.60 9.75
N LEU A 58 22.59 30.02 9.46
CA LEU A 58 21.83 30.24 8.23
C LEU A 58 20.91 31.45 8.35
N GLY A 59 20.77 32.20 7.26
CA GLY A 59 19.90 33.37 7.14
C GLY A 59 18.89 33.25 6.00
N PRO A 60 18.03 34.27 5.80
CA PRO A 60 16.94 34.25 4.82
C PRO A 60 17.40 34.10 3.36
N ASN A 61 18.61 34.58 3.07
CA ASN A 61 19.21 34.51 1.73
C ASN A 61 20.08 33.25 1.53
N ASP A 62 19.98 32.25 2.43
CA ASP A 62 20.66 30.99 2.25
C ASP A 62 19.75 29.95 1.61
N CYS A 63 20.30 29.22 0.63
CA CYS A 63 19.65 28.12 -0.03
C CYS A 63 20.42 26.83 0.31
N VAL A 64 19.75 25.90 0.97
CA VAL A 64 20.37 24.65 1.43
C VAL A 64 19.84 23.48 0.63
N ALA A 65 20.74 22.71 0.02
CA ALA A 65 20.46 21.50 -0.73
C ALA A 65 21.09 20.29 -0.03
N LEU A 66 20.31 19.21 0.14
CA LEU A 66 20.78 17.93 0.67
C LEU A 66 20.17 16.77 -0.09
N GLU A 67 20.84 15.62 -0.13
CA GLU A 67 20.33 14.43 -0.81
C GLU A 67 19.50 13.56 0.14
N VAL A 68 18.48 12.83 -0.41
CA VAL A 68 17.71 11.86 0.38
C VAL A 68 18.63 10.77 0.94
N SER A 69 18.64 10.67 2.26
CA SER A 69 19.34 9.63 3.03
C SER A 69 18.49 9.22 4.23
N THR A 70 19.00 8.33 5.07
CA THR A 70 18.26 7.81 6.24
C THR A 70 17.82 8.91 7.21
N ASN A 71 18.62 9.95 7.39
CA ASN A 71 18.40 11.04 8.34
C ASN A 71 18.04 12.39 7.69
N SER A 72 18.01 12.47 6.36
CA SER A 72 17.85 13.72 5.60
C SER A 72 16.59 14.51 5.98
N PHE A 73 15.46 13.85 6.22
CA PHE A 73 14.22 14.53 6.60
C PHE A 73 14.32 15.19 7.98
N ASN A 74 14.97 14.53 8.94
CA ASN A 74 15.18 15.13 10.28
C ASN A 74 16.19 16.26 10.22
N VAL A 75 17.28 16.12 9.44
CA VAL A 75 18.24 17.20 9.20
C VAL A 75 17.53 18.39 8.52
N ALA A 76 16.75 18.16 7.48
CA ALA A 76 16.00 19.23 6.83
C ALA A 76 15.06 19.96 7.80
N ARG A 77 14.34 19.24 8.68
CA ARG A 77 13.47 19.87 9.70
C ARG A 77 14.26 20.73 10.69
N ILE A 78 15.44 20.29 11.11
CA ILE A 78 16.31 21.10 11.96
C ILE A 78 16.75 22.37 11.22
N LEU A 79 17.18 22.25 9.95
CA LEU A 79 17.62 23.40 9.16
C LEU A 79 16.48 24.37 8.83
N MET A 80 15.26 23.88 8.65
CA MET A 80 14.06 24.70 8.43
C MET A 80 13.62 25.51 9.66
N THR A 81 14.24 25.34 10.83
CA THR A 81 14.05 26.26 11.96
C THR A 81 14.72 27.61 11.71
N SER A 82 15.66 27.69 10.78
CA SER A 82 16.18 28.93 10.24
C SER A 82 15.25 29.50 9.19
N THR A 83 15.52 30.73 8.73
CA THR A 83 14.80 31.36 7.63
C THR A 83 15.29 30.94 6.23
N ALA A 84 16.28 30.07 6.17
CA ALA A 84 16.85 29.56 4.93
C ALA A 84 15.89 28.69 4.13
N ARG A 85 16.03 28.70 2.81
CA ARG A 85 15.32 27.78 1.92
C ARG A 85 16.01 26.42 1.89
N VAL A 86 15.32 25.37 2.38
CA VAL A 86 15.88 24.01 2.42
C VAL A 86 15.21 23.13 1.35
N ARG A 87 16.00 22.50 0.49
CA ARG A 87 15.55 21.59 -0.56
C ARG A 87 16.24 20.23 -0.45
N ILE A 88 15.46 19.15 -0.66
CA ILE A 88 15.96 17.77 -0.62
C ILE A 88 15.96 17.20 -2.03
N SER A 89 17.09 16.68 -2.48
CA SER A 89 17.32 16.15 -3.80
C SER A 89 16.93 14.68 -3.95
N ASP A 90 16.41 14.32 -5.14
CA ASP A 90 16.20 12.94 -5.57
C ASP A 90 17.51 12.35 -6.12
N PRO A 91 18.16 11.39 -5.42
CA PRO A 91 19.47 10.87 -5.80
C PRO A 91 19.51 10.25 -7.21
N VAL A 92 18.41 9.61 -7.62
CA VAL A 92 18.35 8.95 -8.93
C VAL A 92 18.33 9.98 -10.06
N LYS A 93 17.57 11.04 -9.89
CA LYS A 93 17.48 12.10 -10.89
C LYS A 93 18.72 12.99 -10.89
N THR A 94 19.24 13.31 -9.71
CA THR A 94 20.50 14.08 -9.57
C THR A 94 21.65 13.37 -10.27
N LYS A 95 21.78 12.06 -10.11
CA LYS A 95 22.81 11.27 -10.79
C LYS A 95 22.70 11.32 -12.31
N VAL A 96 21.50 11.45 -12.88
CA VAL A 96 21.31 11.56 -14.33
C VAL A 96 21.77 12.92 -14.84
N ILE A 97 21.60 13.99 -14.04
CA ILE A 97 21.94 15.36 -14.42
C ILE A 97 23.44 15.62 -14.22
N ALA A 98 23.99 15.13 -13.11
CA ALA A 98 25.36 15.40 -12.68
C ALA A 98 26.15 14.10 -12.48
N SER A 99 26.53 13.43 -13.58
CA SER A 99 27.43 12.28 -13.51
C SER A 99 28.88 12.71 -13.60
N ALA A 100 29.59 12.72 -12.46
CA ALA A 100 31.02 13.01 -12.43
C ALA A 100 31.83 11.70 -12.57
N LYS A 101 32.95 11.74 -13.33
CA LYS A 101 33.90 10.62 -13.41
C LYS A 101 34.63 10.35 -12.09
N VAL A 102 34.84 11.39 -11.28
CA VAL A 102 35.46 11.33 -9.95
C VAL A 102 34.38 11.66 -8.93
N LYS A 103 34.15 10.76 -8.00
CA LYS A 103 33.16 10.91 -6.94
C LYS A 103 33.86 11.02 -5.59
N THR A 104 33.61 12.12 -4.90
CA THR A 104 34.03 12.37 -3.52
C THR A 104 32.96 13.18 -2.80
N ASP A 105 32.82 13.03 -1.48
CA ASP A 105 31.86 13.79 -0.67
C ASP A 105 31.93 15.31 -0.91
N LYS A 106 33.16 15.85 -1.16
CA LYS A 106 33.37 17.28 -1.49
C LYS A 106 32.74 17.67 -2.83
N ILE A 107 32.86 16.79 -3.83
CA ILE A 107 32.28 17.01 -5.15
C ILE A 107 30.77 16.89 -5.07
N ASP A 108 30.25 15.87 -4.35
CA ASP A 108 28.82 15.63 -4.21
C ASP A 108 28.14 16.82 -3.50
N ALA A 109 28.70 17.32 -2.39
CA ALA A 109 28.18 18.51 -1.71
C ALA A 109 28.22 19.76 -2.63
N ARG A 110 29.29 19.97 -3.38
CA ARG A 110 29.40 21.07 -4.32
C ARG A 110 28.36 20.96 -5.45
N VAL A 111 28.18 19.79 -6.02
CA VAL A 111 27.21 19.53 -7.09
C VAL A 111 25.78 19.84 -6.61
N LEU A 112 25.42 19.47 -5.38
CA LEU A 112 24.11 19.81 -4.80
C LEU A 112 23.91 21.34 -4.73
N ALA A 113 24.92 22.08 -4.25
CA ALA A 113 24.85 23.54 -4.18
C ALA A 113 24.73 24.15 -5.57
N GLU A 114 25.46 23.65 -6.57
CA GLU A 114 25.45 24.16 -7.94
C GLU A 114 24.11 23.88 -8.64
N LEU A 115 23.55 22.67 -8.46
CA LEU A 115 22.23 22.34 -8.99
C LEU A 115 21.12 23.21 -8.36
N ASP A 116 21.24 23.51 -7.07
CA ASP A 116 20.30 24.40 -6.38
C ASP A 116 20.43 25.84 -6.88
N ARG A 117 21.65 26.32 -7.10
CA ARG A 117 21.95 27.63 -7.68
C ARG A 117 21.40 27.80 -9.11
N ALA A 118 21.52 26.75 -9.92
CA ALA A 118 21.02 26.72 -11.29
C ALA A 118 19.50 26.45 -11.39
N ASP A 119 18.81 26.28 -10.27
CA ASP A 119 17.40 25.85 -10.19
C ASP A 119 17.09 24.54 -10.92
N TYR A 120 18.10 23.69 -11.05
CA TYR A 120 18.03 22.37 -11.69
C TYR A 120 17.98 21.22 -10.69
N LEU A 121 17.88 21.51 -9.37
CA LEU A 121 17.83 20.48 -8.34
C LEU A 121 16.49 19.71 -8.40
N PRO A 122 16.48 18.40 -8.72
CA PRO A 122 15.27 17.61 -8.74
C PRO A 122 14.81 17.32 -7.30
N THR A 123 13.86 18.09 -6.81
CA THR A 123 13.44 18.03 -5.41
C THR A 123 12.47 16.89 -5.13
N VAL A 124 12.54 16.37 -3.90
CA VAL A 124 11.54 15.48 -3.30
C VAL A 124 10.70 16.22 -2.27
N TRP A 125 9.46 15.77 -2.12
CA TRP A 125 8.57 16.33 -1.12
C TRP A 125 8.98 15.86 0.29
N LEU A 126 9.14 16.80 1.21
CA LEU A 126 9.37 16.55 2.62
C LEU A 126 8.01 16.26 3.30
N PRO A 127 7.80 15.06 3.86
CA PRO A 127 6.58 14.77 4.58
C PRO A 127 6.54 15.53 5.91
N ASP A 128 5.36 15.91 6.34
CA ASP A 128 5.13 16.40 7.70
C ASP A 128 5.50 15.31 8.73
N PRO A 129 5.74 15.68 10.01
CA PRO A 129 6.16 14.73 11.04
C PRO A 129 5.17 13.57 11.26
N TYR A 130 3.85 13.85 11.14
CA TYR A 130 2.81 12.82 11.28
C TYR A 130 2.89 11.79 10.16
N THR A 131 2.90 12.26 8.92
CA THR A 131 3.02 11.38 7.73
C THR A 131 4.31 10.57 7.76
N ASP A 132 5.41 11.17 8.18
CA ASP A 132 6.71 10.49 8.27
C ASP A 132 6.68 9.38 9.32
N ARG A 133 6.12 9.65 10.49
CA ARG A 133 5.94 8.63 11.54
C ARG A 133 5.04 7.49 11.07
N LEU A 134 3.94 7.79 10.38
CA LEU A 134 3.05 6.77 9.83
C LEU A 134 3.79 5.89 8.80
N ARG A 135 4.67 6.48 7.98
CA ARG A 135 5.55 5.73 7.06
C ARG A 135 6.45 4.76 7.78
N HIS A 136 7.05 5.18 8.90
CA HIS A 136 7.90 4.32 9.73
C HIS A 136 7.11 3.16 10.33
N LEU A 137 5.91 3.40 10.87
CA LEU A 137 5.05 2.34 11.39
C LEU A 137 4.67 1.32 10.31
N MET A 138 4.29 1.79 9.12
CA MET A 138 3.98 0.92 7.99
C MET A 138 5.19 0.12 7.50
N SER A 139 6.38 0.72 7.50
CA SER A 139 7.63 0.03 7.14
C SER A 139 7.99 -1.05 8.16
N ASN A 140 7.84 -0.77 9.46
CA ASN A 140 8.07 -1.76 10.52
C ASN A 140 7.12 -2.95 10.40
N ARG A 141 5.82 -2.67 10.17
CA ARG A 141 4.84 -3.73 9.90
C ARG A 141 5.24 -4.57 8.69
N GLN A 142 5.67 -3.94 7.59
CA GLN A 142 6.10 -4.67 6.39
C GLN A 142 7.31 -5.55 6.69
N SER A 143 8.32 -5.06 7.40
CA SER A 143 9.49 -5.85 7.80
C SER A 143 9.11 -7.10 8.61
N LEU A 144 8.11 -7.00 9.50
CA LEU A 144 7.60 -8.17 10.24
C LEU A 144 6.91 -9.18 9.32
N VAL A 145 6.12 -8.70 8.35
CA VAL A 145 5.46 -9.56 7.34
C VAL A 145 6.49 -10.27 6.45
N ASP A 146 7.53 -9.55 6.03
CA ASP A 146 8.59 -10.12 5.18
C ASP A 146 9.33 -11.23 5.92
N ARG A 147 9.74 -10.99 7.17
CA ARG A 147 10.39 -12.02 8.03
C ARG A 147 9.49 -13.23 8.26
N ARG A 148 8.18 -13.00 8.52
CA ARG A 148 7.21 -14.10 8.63
C ARG A 148 7.14 -14.91 7.33
N THR A 149 7.20 -14.26 6.18
CA THR A 149 7.17 -14.93 4.88
C THR A 149 8.44 -15.74 4.64
N GLU A 150 9.60 -15.23 5.06
CA GLU A 150 10.87 -15.98 5.03
C GLU A 150 10.78 -17.26 5.86
N LEU A 151 10.23 -17.18 7.09
CA LEU A 151 10.01 -18.35 7.94
C LEU A 151 9.03 -19.35 7.32
N LYS A 152 7.94 -18.89 6.72
CA LYS A 152 7.00 -19.75 5.98
C LYS A 152 7.69 -20.47 4.81
N ASN A 153 8.51 -19.76 4.06
CA ASN A 153 9.30 -20.35 2.97
C ASN A 153 10.32 -21.38 3.51
N ARG A 154 10.89 -21.15 4.70
CA ARG A 154 11.78 -22.12 5.37
C ARG A 154 11.02 -23.40 5.70
N VAL A 155 9.81 -23.32 6.27
CA VAL A 155 8.95 -24.50 6.51
C VAL A 155 8.67 -25.26 5.21
N HIS A 156 8.30 -24.55 4.14
CA HIS A 156 8.14 -25.20 2.83
C HIS A 156 9.43 -25.85 2.33
N GLY A 157 10.60 -25.24 2.61
CA GLY A 157 11.91 -25.78 2.26
C GLY A 157 12.23 -27.10 2.97
N ILE A 158 11.92 -27.21 4.29
CA ILE A 158 12.08 -28.44 5.08
C ILE A 158 11.24 -29.56 4.47
N LEU A 159 9.94 -29.33 4.32
CA LEU A 159 9.01 -30.34 3.78
C LEU A 159 9.38 -30.77 2.36
N HIS A 160 9.84 -29.82 1.52
CA HIS A 160 10.26 -30.14 0.16
C HIS A 160 11.56 -30.95 0.12
N ARG A 161 12.50 -30.71 1.02
CA ARG A 161 13.77 -31.45 1.15
C ARG A 161 13.49 -32.91 1.49
N GLU A 162 12.56 -33.16 2.40
CA GLU A 162 12.17 -34.50 2.85
C GLU A 162 11.09 -35.15 1.95
N ILE A 163 10.77 -34.52 0.81
CA ILE A 163 9.79 -35.02 -0.17
C ILE A 163 8.38 -35.20 0.43
N ILE A 164 8.08 -34.48 1.51
CA ILE A 164 6.77 -34.48 2.17
C ILE A 164 5.77 -33.64 1.38
N SER A 165 4.72 -34.30 0.88
CA SER A 165 3.66 -33.65 0.12
C SER A 165 2.61 -33.04 1.04
N THR A 166 2.26 -31.77 0.84
CA THR A 166 1.22 -31.09 1.59
C THR A 166 -0.08 -31.01 0.80
N ILE A 167 -1.22 -31.24 1.48
CA ILE A 167 -2.54 -31.20 0.89
C ILE A 167 -3.14 -29.81 1.09
N GLY A 168 -3.48 -29.13 -0.01
CA GLY A 168 -4.12 -27.81 0.03
C GLY A 168 -3.18 -26.64 -0.29
N SER A 169 -3.77 -25.47 -0.49
CA SER A 169 -3.07 -24.27 -0.95
C SER A 169 -2.54 -23.38 0.19
N ASP A 170 -2.96 -23.61 1.44
CA ASP A 170 -2.59 -22.80 2.62
C ASP A 170 -2.14 -23.68 3.77
N LEU A 171 -0.83 -23.94 3.84
CA LEU A 171 -0.20 -24.75 4.87
C LEU A 171 -0.27 -24.09 6.28
N PHE A 172 -0.46 -22.79 6.35
CA PHE A 172 -0.49 -22.00 7.60
C PHE A 172 -1.92 -21.60 8.00
N GLY A 173 -2.91 -22.05 7.26
CA GLY A 173 -4.31 -21.98 7.66
C GLY A 173 -4.67 -23.10 8.64
N ARG A 174 -5.93 -23.10 9.12
CA ARG A 174 -6.40 -24.06 10.11
C ARG A 174 -6.17 -25.54 9.70
N SER A 175 -6.48 -25.86 8.46
CA SER A 175 -6.28 -27.23 7.94
C SER A 175 -4.82 -27.59 7.77
N GLY A 176 -4.01 -26.64 7.26
CA GLY A 176 -2.57 -26.84 7.08
C GLY A 176 -1.83 -26.96 8.41
N SER A 177 -2.24 -26.19 9.44
CA SER A 177 -1.67 -26.33 10.78
C SER A 177 -1.88 -27.73 11.37
N LEU A 178 -3.08 -28.31 11.22
CA LEU A 178 -3.35 -29.68 11.64
C LEU A 178 -2.50 -30.70 10.87
N GLN A 179 -2.26 -30.45 9.58
CA GLN A 179 -1.38 -31.29 8.78
C GLN A 179 0.09 -31.18 9.25
N LEU A 180 0.56 -29.97 9.58
CA LEU A 180 1.89 -29.78 10.16
C LEU A 180 2.03 -30.49 11.52
N ASP A 181 0.98 -30.46 12.35
CA ASP A 181 0.94 -31.20 13.62
C ASP A 181 1.03 -32.71 13.39
N SER A 182 0.33 -33.24 12.37
CA SER A 182 0.42 -34.64 11.99
C SER A 182 1.79 -35.03 11.50
N ILE A 183 2.42 -34.23 10.62
CA ILE A 183 3.78 -34.49 10.12
C ILE A 183 4.80 -34.49 11.26
N ALA A 184 4.70 -33.54 12.18
CA ALA A 184 5.59 -33.47 13.34
C ALA A 184 5.41 -34.66 14.33
N ALA A 185 4.29 -35.38 14.26
CA ALA A 185 4.02 -36.56 15.09
C ALA A 185 4.42 -37.89 14.43
N THR A 186 4.87 -37.85 13.17
CA THR A 186 5.34 -39.04 12.44
C THR A 186 6.87 -39.07 12.38
N ASP A 187 7.44 -40.23 12.06
CA ASP A 187 8.88 -40.42 11.85
C ASP A 187 9.35 -39.98 10.43
N GLU A 188 8.53 -39.19 9.72
CA GLU A 188 8.86 -38.70 8.38
C GLU A 188 9.97 -37.61 8.40
N LEU A 189 10.17 -36.93 9.54
CA LEU A 189 11.24 -35.97 9.77
C LEU A 189 12.26 -36.51 10.76
N ASP A 190 13.53 -36.31 10.51
CA ASP A 190 14.53 -36.57 11.53
C ASP A 190 14.44 -35.57 12.71
N CYS A 191 15.13 -35.85 13.79
CA CYS A 191 15.06 -35.01 15.00
C CYS A 191 15.55 -33.57 14.77
N TRP A 192 16.43 -33.34 13.81
CA TRP A 192 16.94 -32.01 13.49
C TRP A 192 15.93 -31.21 12.68
N ASP A 193 15.33 -31.82 11.67
CA ASP A 193 14.31 -31.20 10.84
C ASP A 193 13.03 -30.93 11.61
N GLN A 194 12.67 -31.83 12.53
CA GLN A 194 11.56 -31.64 13.48
C GLN A 194 11.82 -30.43 14.39
N ALA A 195 13.02 -30.32 14.98
CA ALA A 195 13.38 -29.19 15.81
C ALA A 195 13.40 -27.87 15.02
N GLU A 196 13.89 -27.88 13.76
CA GLU A 196 13.88 -26.72 12.89
C GLU A 196 12.45 -26.28 12.51
N LEU A 197 11.56 -27.25 12.22
CA LEU A 197 10.15 -27.00 11.92
C LEU A 197 9.43 -26.35 13.11
N GLU A 198 9.61 -26.90 14.32
CA GLU A 198 9.00 -26.35 15.53
C GLU A 198 9.51 -24.95 15.86
N SER A 199 10.83 -24.73 15.73
CA SER A 199 11.43 -23.40 15.91
C SER A 199 10.81 -22.40 14.92
N ALA A 200 10.73 -22.74 13.65
CA ALA A 200 10.15 -21.86 12.62
C ALA A 200 8.66 -21.57 12.89
N ARG A 201 7.89 -22.54 13.32
CA ARG A 201 6.46 -22.38 13.71
C ARG A 201 6.31 -21.45 14.91
N GLY A 202 7.15 -21.60 15.92
CA GLY A 202 7.16 -20.72 17.11
C GLY A 202 7.47 -19.28 16.71
N GLU A 203 8.48 -19.07 15.87
CA GLU A 203 8.83 -17.74 15.36
C GLU A 203 7.70 -17.14 14.49
N ILE A 204 7.03 -17.92 13.65
CA ILE A 204 5.87 -17.47 12.86
C ILE A 204 4.76 -16.95 13.79
N ALA A 205 4.43 -17.71 14.85
CA ALA A 205 3.42 -17.32 15.82
C ALA A 205 3.81 -16.00 16.55
N GLU A 206 5.08 -15.85 16.93
CA GLU A 206 5.59 -14.60 17.52
C GLU A 206 5.42 -13.42 16.53
N LYS A 207 5.79 -13.60 15.26
CA LYS A 207 5.63 -12.54 14.25
C LYS A 207 4.17 -12.19 14.02
N ASP A 208 3.26 -13.17 14.02
CA ASP A 208 1.83 -12.90 13.90
C ASP A 208 1.29 -12.03 15.05
N LEU A 209 1.72 -12.31 16.29
CA LEU A 209 1.38 -11.48 17.44
C LEU A 209 1.92 -10.05 17.29
N ARG A 210 3.19 -9.89 16.93
CA ARG A 210 3.81 -8.58 16.74
C ARG A 210 3.18 -7.78 15.59
N ILE A 211 2.79 -8.46 14.50
CA ILE A 211 2.05 -7.82 13.39
C ILE A 211 0.70 -7.32 13.90
N ALA A 212 -0.03 -8.13 14.68
CA ALA A 212 -1.32 -7.72 15.24
C ALA A 212 -1.20 -6.52 16.18
N GLU A 213 -0.17 -6.48 17.03
CA GLU A 213 0.12 -5.32 17.90
C GLU A 213 0.47 -4.07 17.09
N MET A 214 1.31 -4.22 16.06
CA MET A 214 1.64 -3.12 15.17
C MET A 214 0.41 -2.59 14.42
N GLU A 215 -0.52 -3.45 14.00
CA GLU A 215 -1.78 -3.03 13.37
C GLU A 215 -2.67 -2.24 14.33
N LYS A 216 -2.71 -2.60 15.61
CA LYS A 216 -3.39 -1.81 16.64
C LYS A 216 -2.73 -0.45 16.83
N ALA A 217 -1.40 -0.42 16.93
CA ALA A 217 -0.64 0.83 17.05
C ALA A 217 -0.86 1.77 15.84
N ILE A 218 -0.86 1.21 14.62
CA ILE A 218 -1.16 1.96 13.39
C ILE A 218 -2.59 2.51 13.43
N ALA A 219 -3.57 1.72 13.86
CA ALA A 219 -4.96 2.14 13.96
C ALA A 219 -5.13 3.29 14.98
N ALA A 220 -4.50 3.19 16.16
CA ALA A 220 -4.51 4.24 17.16
C ALA A 220 -3.84 5.52 16.65
N TYR A 221 -2.69 5.38 15.98
CA TYR A 221 -1.98 6.52 15.39
C TYR A 221 -2.80 7.20 14.29
N LEU A 222 -3.50 6.45 13.45
CA LEU A 222 -4.44 7.02 12.47
C LEU A 222 -5.57 7.79 13.15
N CYS A 223 -6.15 7.24 14.22
CA CYS A 223 -7.23 7.87 14.96
C CYS A 223 -6.80 9.11 15.76
N SER A 224 -5.51 9.34 15.99
CA SER A 224 -5.00 10.56 16.63
C SER A 224 -5.03 11.80 15.72
N ASN A 225 -5.33 11.63 14.42
CA ASN A 225 -5.38 12.72 13.44
C ASN A 225 -6.66 12.65 12.61
N GLN A 226 -7.53 13.63 12.77
CA GLN A 226 -8.83 13.66 12.10
C GLN A 226 -8.74 13.65 10.57
N ALA A 227 -7.77 14.37 9.99
CA ALA A 227 -7.59 14.39 8.55
C ALA A 227 -7.18 13.00 8.02
N ALA A 228 -6.31 12.29 8.75
CA ALA A 228 -5.92 10.93 8.39
C ALA A 228 -7.10 9.95 8.49
N VAL A 229 -7.95 10.07 9.53
CA VAL A 229 -9.17 9.25 9.64
C VAL A 229 -10.10 9.50 8.46
N GLN A 230 -10.34 10.77 8.07
CA GLN A 230 -11.16 11.10 6.91
C GLN A 230 -10.62 10.48 5.62
N MET A 231 -9.30 10.57 5.40
CA MET A 231 -8.67 9.93 4.24
C MET A 231 -8.84 8.42 4.25
N VAL A 232 -8.61 7.76 5.40
CA VAL A 232 -8.78 6.31 5.55
C VAL A 232 -10.23 5.90 5.29
N ASP A 233 -11.21 6.62 5.87
CA ASP A 233 -12.63 6.35 5.72
C ASP A 233 -13.07 6.40 4.25
N LEU A 234 -12.59 7.39 3.49
CA LEU A 234 -12.83 7.47 2.05
C LEU A 234 -12.22 6.28 1.30
N LEU A 235 -10.99 5.89 1.63
CA LEU A 235 -10.31 4.75 0.98
C LEU A 235 -10.97 3.42 1.31
N LEU A 236 -11.48 3.24 2.53
CA LEU A 236 -12.20 2.02 2.94
C LEU A 236 -13.51 1.83 2.19
N SER A 237 -14.08 2.87 1.58
CA SER A 237 -15.25 2.78 0.70
C SER A 237 -14.98 1.99 -0.57
N ILE A 238 -13.72 1.85 -0.99
CA ILE A 238 -13.32 1.08 -2.17
C ILE A 238 -13.36 -0.41 -1.85
N SER A 239 -14.11 -1.18 -2.65
CA SER A 239 -14.08 -2.66 -2.58
C SER A 239 -12.68 -3.17 -2.92
N GLY A 240 -12.10 -4.00 -2.04
CA GLY A 240 -10.73 -4.51 -2.19
C GLY A 240 -9.67 -3.73 -1.43
N VAL A 241 -9.95 -2.53 -0.94
CA VAL A 241 -9.06 -1.79 -0.04
C VAL A 241 -9.30 -2.23 1.40
N SER A 242 -8.30 -2.82 2.03
CA SER A 242 -8.29 -3.17 3.46
C SER A 242 -7.78 -2.00 4.31
N LEU A 243 -7.88 -2.11 5.63
CA LEU A 243 -7.34 -1.11 6.55
C LEU A 243 -5.83 -0.90 6.36
N VAL A 244 -5.07 -1.98 6.21
CA VAL A 244 -3.62 -1.92 5.97
C VAL A 244 -3.30 -1.21 4.65
N VAL A 245 -4.06 -1.52 3.60
CA VAL A 245 -3.91 -0.84 2.30
C VAL A 245 -4.22 0.64 2.43
N ALA A 246 -5.33 1.00 3.09
CA ALA A 246 -5.72 2.40 3.30
C ALA A 246 -4.65 3.16 4.10
N ALA A 247 -4.18 2.60 5.23
CA ALA A 247 -3.12 3.19 6.05
C ALA A 247 -1.83 3.43 5.26
N GLY A 248 -1.39 2.42 4.50
CA GLY A 248 -0.19 2.53 3.69
C GLY A 248 -0.30 3.54 2.55
N LEU A 249 -1.49 3.68 1.96
CA LEU A 249 -1.75 4.70 0.94
C LEU A 249 -1.80 6.10 1.53
N VAL A 250 -2.43 6.29 2.70
CA VAL A 250 -2.41 7.57 3.44
C VAL A 250 -0.99 7.97 3.78
N ALA A 251 -0.18 7.04 4.32
CA ALA A 251 1.24 7.26 4.60
C ALA A 251 2.05 7.64 3.36
N ALA A 252 1.76 7.01 2.21
CA ALA A 252 2.47 7.29 0.97
C ALA A 252 2.07 8.64 0.36
N ILE A 253 0.75 8.94 0.34
CA ILE A 253 0.19 10.15 -0.25
C ILE A 253 0.53 11.37 0.63
N GLY A 254 0.29 11.29 1.95
CA GLY A 254 0.37 12.43 2.84
C GLY A 254 -0.63 13.50 2.42
N ASP A 255 -0.15 14.59 1.83
CA ASP A 255 -1.01 15.65 1.27
C ASP A 255 -1.36 15.34 -0.20
N VAL A 256 -2.66 15.24 -0.49
CA VAL A 256 -3.18 14.99 -1.84
C VAL A 256 -3.10 16.25 -2.71
N SER A 257 -3.10 17.44 -2.12
CA SER A 257 -3.11 18.73 -2.84
C SER A 257 -1.85 18.93 -3.70
N ARG A 258 -0.75 18.26 -3.36
CA ARG A 258 0.49 18.28 -4.14
C ARG A 258 0.38 17.63 -5.53
N PHE A 259 -0.72 16.94 -5.80
CA PHE A 259 -1.02 16.37 -7.11
C PHE A 259 -2.14 17.16 -7.77
N THR A 260 -1.95 17.57 -9.01
CA THR A 260 -2.99 18.30 -9.77
C THR A 260 -3.90 17.36 -10.55
N LYS A 261 -3.44 16.13 -10.83
CA LYS A 261 -4.17 15.13 -11.63
C LYS A 261 -3.92 13.72 -11.11
N GLY A 262 -4.94 12.84 -11.19
CA GLY A 262 -4.81 11.43 -10.79
C GLY A 262 -3.70 10.66 -11.52
N LYS A 263 -3.37 11.07 -12.76
CA LYS A 263 -2.24 10.50 -13.50
C LYS A 263 -0.89 10.77 -12.83
N GLN A 264 -0.75 11.90 -12.14
CA GLN A 264 0.48 12.21 -11.38
C GLN A 264 0.62 11.31 -10.17
N LEU A 265 -0.48 11.02 -9.45
CA LEU A 265 -0.48 10.06 -8.34
C LEU A 265 -0.11 8.65 -8.84
N ALA A 266 -0.68 8.21 -9.97
CA ALA A 266 -0.32 6.93 -10.59
C ALA A 266 1.17 6.87 -11.00
N SER A 267 1.73 8.00 -11.49
CA SER A 267 3.14 8.13 -11.81
C SER A 267 4.01 8.09 -10.55
N TYR A 268 3.58 8.75 -9.48
CA TYR A 268 4.28 8.75 -8.18
C TYR A 268 4.40 7.33 -7.58
N PHE A 269 3.44 6.46 -7.88
CA PHE A 269 3.50 5.04 -7.51
C PHE A 269 4.24 4.16 -8.54
N GLY A 270 4.71 4.75 -9.65
CA GLY A 270 5.43 4.03 -10.70
C GLY A 270 4.57 3.05 -11.50
N LEU A 271 3.26 3.33 -11.59
CA LEU A 271 2.27 2.52 -12.33
C LEU A 271 2.04 2.99 -13.77
N VAL A 272 2.83 3.96 -14.24
CA VAL A 272 2.78 4.43 -15.63
C VAL A 272 3.82 3.72 -16.47
N PRO A 273 3.53 3.42 -17.75
CA PRO A 273 4.51 2.83 -18.64
C PRO A 273 5.64 3.82 -18.94
N SER A 274 6.84 3.30 -19.20
CA SER A 274 7.89 4.07 -19.84
C SER A 274 7.49 4.34 -21.29
N THR A 275 7.76 5.56 -21.76
CA THR A 275 7.48 5.94 -23.15
C THR A 275 8.80 6.36 -23.80
N TYR A 276 9.06 5.79 -24.97
CA TYR A 276 10.18 6.15 -25.83
C TYR A 276 9.60 6.63 -27.15
N GLN A 277 9.92 7.85 -27.50
CA GLN A 277 9.53 8.46 -28.76
C GLN A 277 10.72 9.29 -29.27
N SER A 278 11.11 9.06 -30.50
CA SER A 278 12.10 9.85 -31.22
C SER A 278 11.54 10.24 -32.57
N GLY A 279 11.59 11.54 -32.89
CA GLY A 279 11.05 12.08 -34.12
C GLY A 279 9.56 11.77 -34.33
N ASP A 280 9.17 11.49 -35.56
CA ASP A 280 7.79 11.20 -35.97
C ASP A 280 7.34 9.75 -35.71
N SER A 281 8.15 8.93 -35.04
CA SER A 281 7.79 7.54 -34.76
C SER A 281 6.64 7.44 -33.76
N SER A 282 5.72 6.52 -34.00
CA SER A 282 4.68 6.14 -33.01
C SER A 282 5.37 5.69 -31.73
N GLY A 283 5.20 6.44 -30.63
CA GLY A 283 5.88 6.17 -29.37
C GLY A 283 5.71 4.73 -28.88
N TYR A 284 6.81 4.08 -28.53
CA TYR A 284 6.80 2.75 -27.91
C TYR A 284 6.50 2.87 -26.41
N HIS A 285 5.50 2.11 -25.95
CA HIS A 285 5.15 1.98 -24.54
C HIS A 285 5.74 0.72 -23.94
N GLY A 286 6.74 0.87 -23.07
CA GLY A 286 7.40 -0.21 -22.37
C GLY A 286 6.65 -0.70 -21.12
N ARG A 287 7.38 -1.38 -20.25
CA ARG A 287 6.86 -1.81 -18.92
C ARG A 287 6.63 -0.59 -18.02
N ILE A 288 5.90 -0.78 -16.92
CA ILE A 288 5.75 0.28 -15.90
C ILE A 288 7.12 0.72 -15.37
N THR A 289 7.24 2.00 -15.08
CA THR A 289 8.52 2.61 -14.67
C THR A 289 9.08 2.04 -13.37
N LYS A 290 8.22 1.54 -12.48
CA LYS A 290 8.55 1.09 -11.11
C LYS A 290 9.27 2.17 -10.26
N ARG A 291 9.40 3.39 -10.76
CA ARG A 291 9.99 4.53 -10.02
C ARG A 291 9.02 5.05 -8.97
N GLY A 292 9.53 5.50 -7.83
CA GLY A 292 8.74 6.01 -6.71
C GLY A 292 8.43 4.97 -5.65
N ARG A 293 7.34 5.12 -4.92
CA ARG A 293 7.01 4.35 -3.70
C ARG A 293 6.66 2.89 -3.99
N ALA A 294 7.63 1.98 -3.84
CA ALA A 294 7.46 0.54 -4.09
C ALA A 294 6.37 -0.08 -3.21
N GLN A 295 6.35 0.24 -1.90
CA GLN A 295 5.37 -0.28 -0.95
C GLN A 295 3.94 0.11 -1.35
N ALA A 296 3.70 1.39 -1.71
CA ALA A 296 2.37 1.84 -2.14
C ALA A 296 1.93 1.17 -3.45
N ARG A 297 2.85 0.96 -4.38
CA ARG A 297 2.57 0.20 -5.60
C ARG A 297 2.18 -1.24 -5.30
N TRP A 298 2.89 -1.91 -4.38
CA TRP A 298 2.55 -3.27 -3.95
C TRP A 298 1.15 -3.31 -3.32
N LEU A 299 0.85 -2.41 -2.38
CA LEU A 299 -0.47 -2.30 -1.75
C LEU A 299 -1.60 -2.06 -2.77
N LEU A 300 -1.35 -1.26 -3.81
CA LEU A 300 -2.33 -1.05 -4.88
C LEU A 300 -2.52 -2.28 -5.77
N ILE A 301 -1.48 -3.07 -6.00
CA ILE A 301 -1.58 -4.35 -6.73
C ILE A 301 -2.40 -5.35 -5.91
N GLU A 302 -2.15 -5.47 -4.60
CA GLU A 302 -2.97 -6.30 -3.70
C GLU A 302 -4.43 -5.86 -3.69
N ALA A 303 -4.69 -4.56 -3.57
CA ALA A 303 -6.05 -4.03 -3.67
C ALA A 303 -6.70 -4.35 -5.03
N ALA A 304 -5.94 -4.29 -6.12
CA ALA A 304 -6.41 -4.59 -7.46
C ALA A 304 -6.77 -6.07 -7.63
N GLU A 305 -6.01 -7.00 -7.02
CA GLU A 305 -6.31 -8.44 -7.00
C GLU A 305 -7.68 -8.72 -6.36
N HIS A 306 -8.06 -7.96 -5.35
CA HIS A 306 -9.36 -8.08 -4.72
C HIS A 306 -10.44 -7.31 -5.49
N ALA A 307 -10.18 -6.08 -5.93
CA ALA A 307 -11.14 -5.24 -6.62
C ALA A 307 -11.58 -5.81 -7.98
N ARG A 308 -10.69 -6.56 -8.67
CA ARG A 308 -11.00 -7.22 -9.96
C ARG A 308 -11.96 -8.40 -9.86
N LYS A 309 -12.24 -8.89 -8.65
CA LYS A 309 -13.13 -10.07 -8.46
C LYS A 309 -14.61 -9.73 -8.61
N SER A 310 -14.99 -8.46 -8.41
CA SER A 310 -16.39 -8.04 -8.46
C SER A 310 -16.54 -6.58 -8.88
N GLY A 311 -17.76 -6.22 -9.29
CA GLY A 311 -18.12 -4.83 -9.58
C GLY A 311 -17.46 -4.24 -10.85
N PRO A 312 -17.39 -2.89 -10.95
CA PRO A 312 -16.92 -2.22 -12.16
C PRO A 312 -15.46 -2.54 -12.52
N MET A 313 -14.62 -2.81 -11.51
CA MET A 313 -13.22 -3.14 -11.76
C MET A 313 -13.07 -4.50 -12.42
N ARG A 314 -14.00 -5.44 -12.18
CA ARG A 314 -14.02 -6.73 -12.88
C ARG A 314 -14.24 -6.55 -14.39
N ALA A 315 -15.21 -5.73 -14.80
CA ALA A 315 -15.44 -5.45 -16.21
C ALA A 315 -14.22 -4.81 -16.88
N PHE A 316 -13.57 -3.88 -16.18
CA PHE A 316 -12.34 -3.24 -16.64
C PHE A 316 -11.19 -4.25 -16.78
N TYR A 317 -10.98 -5.09 -15.76
CA TYR A 317 -9.98 -6.16 -15.75
C TYR A 317 -10.19 -7.13 -16.92
N LEU A 318 -11.40 -7.69 -17.08
CA LEU A 318 -11.71 -8.68 -18.13
C LEU A 318 -11.48 -8.12 -19.53
N ARG A 319 -11.82 -6.85 -19.77
CA ARG A 319 -11.57 -6.18 -21.05
C ARG A 319 -10.09 -6.15 -21.42
N ILE A 320 -9.21 -5.94 -20.43
CA ILE A 320 -7.75 -5.89 -20.66
C ILE A 320 -7.17 -7.29 -20.70
N ALA A 321 -7.59 -8.18 -19.79
CA ALA A 321 -7.12 -9.56 -19.73
C ALA A 321 -7.39 -10.33 -21.03
N LYS A 322 -8.50 -10.02 -21.72
CA LYS A 322 -8.81 -10.59 -23.04
C LYS A 322 -7.77 -10.25 -24.12
N LYS A 323 -7.11 -9.09 -24.01
CA LYS A 323 -6.15 -8.59 -25.02
C LYS A 323 -4.69 -8.76 -24.57
N ARG A 324 -4.45 -8.93 -23.27
CA ARG A 324 -3.14 -8.98 -22.63
C ARG A 324 -3.13 -10.11 -21.61
N ASN A 325 -2.05 -10.28 -20.86
CA ASN A 325 -1.99 -11.26 -19.79
C ASN A 325 -2.60 -10.72 -18.47
N HIS A 326 -2.79 -11.64 -17.51
CA HIS A 326 -3.30 -11.37 -16.17
C HIS A 326 -2.55 -10.24 -15.46
N ASN A 327 -1.23 -10.30 -15.40
CA ASN A 327 -0.39 -9.34 -14.67
C ASN A 327 -0.55 -7.91 -15.22
N VAL A 328 -0.61 -7.74 -16.55
CA VAL A 328 -0.85 -6.45 -17.19
C VAL A 328 -2.24 -5.92 -16.84
N ALA A 329 -3.25 -6.78 -16.80
CA ALA A 329 -4.61 -6.38 -16.46
C ALA A 329 -4.73 -5.95 -14.99
N VAL A 330 -4.08 -6.66 -14.05
CA VAL A 330 -4.04 -6.29 -12.63
C VAL A 330 -3.34 -4.95 -12.42
N VAL A 331 -2.19 -4.73 -13.05
CA VAL A 331 -1.46 -3.45 -12.98
C VAL A 331 -2.30 -2.30 -13.56
N ALA A 332 -3.06 -2.55 -14.62
CA ALA A 332 -3.97 -1.55 -15.17
C ALA A 332 -5.11 -1.20 -14.20
N VAL A 333 -5.66 -2.19 -13.47
CA VAL A 333 -6.63 -1.96 -12.38
C VAL A 333 -5.98 -1.16 -11.26
N ALA A 334 -4.77 -1.51 -10.81
CA ALA A 334 -4.03 -0.77 -9.78
C ALA A 334 -3.81 0.70 -10.18
N ARG A 335 -3.44 0.96 -11.43
CA ARG A 335 -3.35 2.33 -11.97
C ARG A 335 -4.70 3.05 -11.92
N LYS A 336 -5.77 2.36 -12.31
CA LYS A 336 -7.12 2.94 -12.26
C LYS A 336 -7.57 3.24 -10.83
N LEU A 337 -7.22 2.37 -9.87
CA LEU A 337 -7.46 2.63 -8.45
C LEU A 337 -6.71 3.87 -7.96
N ALA A 338 -5.46 4.10 -8.37
CA ALA A 338 -4.73 5.31 -8.02
C ALA A 338 -5.43 6.58 -8.52
N GLU A 339 -5.99 6.57 -9.74
CA GLU A 339 -6.77 7.69 -10.29
C GLU A 339 -8.08 7.91 -9.50
N ILE A 340 -8.75 6.82 -9.10
CA ILE A 340 -9.96 6.87 -8.28
C ILE A 340 -9.64 7.44 -6.90
N ILE A 341 -8.60 6.95 -6.23
CA ILE A 341 -8.14 7.42 -4.93
C ILE A 341 -7.86 8.91 -4.94
N PHE A 342 -7.14 9.40 -5.95
CA PHE A 342 -6.93 10.84 -6.13
C PHE A 342 -8.25 11.62 -6.15
N ARG A 343 -9.24 11.13 -6.93
CA ARG A 343 -10.54 11.78 -7.03
C ARG A 343 -11.30 11.79 -5.70
N LEU A 344 -11.34 10.65 -4.99
CA LEU A 344 -12.03 10.54 -3.69
C LEU A 344 -11.42 11.51 -2.67
N LEU A 345 -10.09 11.52 -2.56
CA LEU A 345 -9.39 12.39 -1.62
C LEU A 345 -9.50 13.88 -1.98
N SER A 346 -9.48 14.22 -3.27
CA SER A 346 -9.59 15.62 -3.72
C SER A 346 -11.00 16.17 -3.62
N LYS A 347 -12.04 15.32 -3.77
CA LYS A 347 -13.44 15.72 -3.73
C LYS A 347 -14.13 15.44 -2.40
N GLN A 348 -13.46 14.70 -1.50
CA GLN A 348 -14.00 14.27 -0.22
C GLN A 348 -15.33 13.49 -0.36
N GLU A 349 -15.40 12.60 -1.35
CA GLU A 349 -16.56 11.76 -1.66
C GLU A 349 -16.23 10.29 -1.48
N ASP A 350 -17.19 9.48 -1.00
CA ASP A 350 -17.08 8.03 -0.97
C ASP A 350 -17.01 7.44 -2.39
N TYR A 351 -16.48 6.23 -2.49
CA TYR A 351 -16.42 5.53 -3.77
C TYR A 351 -17.83 5.27 -4.31
N LEU A 352 -18.07 5.70 -5.54
CA LEU A 352 -19.37 5.61 -6.23
C LEU A 352 -20.03 4.21 -6.16
N TYR A 353 -19.22 3.17 -6.14
CA TYR A 353 -19.64 1.78 -6.09
C TYR A 353 -19.30 1.13 -4.74
N SER A 354 -19.28 1.92 -3.67
CA SER A 354 -19.10 1.40 -2.32
C SER A 354 -20.25 0.47 -1.95
N ILE A 355 -19.95 -0.52 -1.12
CA ILE A 355 -20.97 -1.38 -0.48
C ILE A 355 -21.05 -0.90 0.97
N PRO A 356 -22.10 -0.16 1.36
CA PRO A 356 -22.17 0.53 2.65
C PRO A 356 -21.84 -0.39 3.81
N ARG A 357 -22.47 -1.55 3.88
CA ARG A 357 -22.28 -2.53 4.95
C ARG A 357 -20.81 -2.96 5.09
N LEU A 358 -20.13 -3.29 3.99
CA LEU A 358 -18.72 -3.69 4.04
C LEU A 358 -17.82 -2.52 4.42
N THR A 359 -18.17 -1.33 4.02
CA THR A 359 -17.47 -0.09 4.39
C THR A 359 -17.61 0.17 5.89
N ASP A 360 -18.82 0.05 6.44
CA ASP A 360 -19.07 0.24 7.87
C ASP A 360 -18.38 -0.83 8.73
N GLU A 361 -18.36 -2.09 8.29
CA GLU A 361 -17.61 -3.16 8.95
C GLU A 361 -16.10 -2.83 9.03
N LYS A 362 -15.51 -2.30 7.95
CA LYS A 362 -14.09 -1.88 7.92
C LYS A 362 -13.84 -0.66 8.82
N ARG A 363 -14.72 0.33 8.81
CA ARG A 363 -14.65 1.52 9.68
C ARG A 363 -14.78 1.14 11.16
N ALA A 364 -15.70 0.23 11.49
CA ALA A 364 -15.84 -0.31 12.84
C ALA A 364 -14.58 -1.06 13.29
N ARG A 365 -13.96 -1.84 12.40
CA ARG A 365 -12.69 -2.52 12.69
C ARG A 365 -11.55 -1.55 13.00
N LEU A 366 -11.43 -0.44 12.28
CA LEU A 366 -10.44 0.60 12.58
C LEU A 366 -10.59 1.10 14.02
N ARG A 367 -11.81 1.47 14.41
CA ARG A 367 -12.10 1.99 15.76
C ARG A 367 -11.84 0.94 16.84
N MET A 368 -12.24 -0.30 16.59
CA MET A 368 -11.98 -1.43 17.49
C MET A 368 -10.48 -1.68 17.70
N LEU A 369 -9.69 -1.68 16.62
CA LEU A 369 -8.24 -1.86 16.75
C LEU A 369 -7.58 -0.69 17.48
N ALA A 370 -8.02 0.53 17.21
CA ALA A 370 -7.53 1.72 17.90
C ALA A 370 -7.82 1.67 19.42
N SER A 371 -9.02 1.23 19.82
CA SER A 371 -9.38 1.11 21.24
C SER A 371 -8.63 -0.03 21.97
N GLN A 372 -8.08 -0.99 21.23
CA GLN A 372 -7.29 -2.09 21.79
C GLN A 372 -5.78 -1.80 21.86
N ALA A 373 -5.34 -0.65 21.36
CA ALA A 373 -3.94 -0.26 21.44
C ALA A 373 -3.59 0.16 22.87
N CYS A 374 -2.58 -0.48 23.45
CA CYS A 374 -2.06 -0.13 24.77
C CYS A 374 -1.20 1.16 24.78
N PHE A 375 -1.13 1.87 23.66
CA PHE A 375 -0.38 3.11 23.54
C PHE A 375 -1.27 4.31 23.80
N THR A 376 -1.60 4.58 25.07
CA THR A 376 -1.96 5.92 25.48
C THR A 376 -0.70 6.73 25.69
N ALA A 377 -0.66 7.96 25.21
CA ALA A 377 0.52 8.84 25.31
C ALA A 377 0.96 9.15 26.76
N ASP A 378 0.20 8.71 27.76
CA ASP A 378 0.40 8.97 29.19
C ASP A 378 0.77 7.73 30.03
N SER A 379 0.95 6.55 29.43
CA SER A 379 1.33 5.37 30.22
C SER A 379 2.85 5.27 30.36
N SER A 380 3.34 5.56 31.56
CA SER A 380 4.69 5.18 32.02
C SER A 380 4.85 3.65 31.92
N PRO A 381 6.09 3.13 31.70
CA PRO A 381 6.34 1.70 31.42
C PRO A 381 6.01 0.72 32.57
N GLY A 382 5.33 1.17 33.62
CA GLY A 382 5.04 0.37 34.81
C GLY A 382 3.60 -0.13 34.97
N ASP A 383 2.62 0.40 34.26
CA ASP A 383 1.22 0.05 34.43
C ASP A 383 0.68 -0.82 33.29
N ALA A 384 1.10 -2.07 33.23
CA ALA A 384 0.44 -3.07 32.37
C ALA A 384 -0.87 -3.52 33.05
N PRO A 385 -2.04 -3.29 32.42
CA PRO A 385 -3.29 -3.82 32.98
C PRO A 385 -3.26 -5.35 33.00
N ARG A 386 -3.53 -5.93 34.17
CA ARG A 386 -3.67 -7.38 34.37
C ARG A 386 -4.72 -7.93 33.42
N ARG A 387 -4.34 -8.94 32.62
CA ARG A 387 -5.24 -9.67 31.72
C ARG A 387 -6.41 -10.24 32.53
N PRO A 388 -7.68 -10.04 32.09
CA PRO A 388 -8.80 -10.80 32.66
C PRO A 388 -8.59 -12.28 32.32
N SER A 389 -8.61 -13.12 33.33
CA SER A 389 -8.56 -14.57 33.22
C SER A 389 -9.91 -15.08 32.68
N GLY A 390 -9.99 -15.28 31.38
CA GLY A 390 -11.09 -15.98 30.71
C GLY A 390 -10.66 -17.39 30.31
N PRO A 391 -11.59 -18.33 30.13
CA PRO A 391 -11.29 -19.75 29.93
C PRO A 391 -10.49 -19.95 28.62
N ARG A 392 -9.45 -20.77 28.76
CA ARG A 392 -8.56 -21.19 27.67
C ARG A 392 -9.29 -22.23 26.81
N ASP A 393 -9.90 -21.81 25.70
CA ASP A 393 -10.05 -22.69 24.56
C ASP A 393 -9.27 -22.08 23.38
N GLY A 394 -8.29 -22.84 22.91
CA GLY A 394 -7.27 -22.37 21.98
C GLY A 394 -7.79 -22.21 20.56
N SER A 395 -8.51 -21.13 20.27
CA SER A 395 -8.63 -20.65 18.89
C SER A 395 -8.91 -19.14 18.86
N PRO A 396 -8.18 -18.33 18.08
CA PRO A 396 -8.56 -16.95 17.83
C PRO A 396 -9.79 -16.95 16.92
N ARG A 397 -10.97 -16.98 17.52
CA ARG A 397 -12.21 -16.74 16.78
C ARG A 397 -12.23 -15.27 16.36
N SER A 398 -12.13 -15.04 15.05
CA SER A 398 -12.47 -13.74 14.48
C SER A 398 -13.94 -13.43 14.82
N PRO A 399 -14.27 -12.37 15.60
CA PRO A 399 -15.63 -12.07 16.04
C PRO A 399 -16.57 -11.62 14.93
N LEU A 400 -16.14 -11.58 13.68
CA LEU A 400 -16.82 -10.88 12.59
C LEU A 400 -17.76 -11.77 11.74
N TYR A 401 -17.93 -13.04 12.07
CA TYR A 401 -18.86 -13.87 11.32
C TYR A 401 -19.89 -14.51 12.27
N GLY A 402 -21.10 -13.93 12.22
CA GLY A 402 -22.25 -14.45 12.92
C GLY A 402 -22.45 -15.94 12.70
N SER A 403 -22.90 -16.60 13.74
CA SER A 403 -23.15 -18.03 13.91
C SER A 403 -23.81 -18.68 12.69
N GLY A 404 -23.12 -19.66 12.11
CA GLY A 404 -23.67 -20.59 11.15
C GLY A 404 -23.16 -20.46 9.72
N LEU A 405 -22.63 -21.57 9.17
CA LEU A 405 -22.17 -21.73 7.78
C LEU A 405 -23.26 -21.33 6.75
N ARG A 406 -24.55 -21.55 7.08
CA ARG A 406 -25.69 -21.21 6.23
C ARG A 406 -25.86 -19.69 6.08
N GLY A 407 -25.74 -18.93 7.16
CA GLY A 407 -25.82 -17.46 7.12
C GLY A 407 -24.65 -16.80 6.37
N ARG A 408 -23.45 -17.37 6.46
CA ARG A 408 -22.26 -16.90 5.70
C ARG A 408 -22.45 -17.09 4.19
N LYS A 409 -23.00 -18.23 3.76
CA LYS A 409 -23.25 -18.52 2.36
C LYS A 409 -24.28 -17.55 1.76
N ILE A 410 -25.39 -17.30 2.46
CA ILE A 410 -26.43 -16.35 2.03
C ILE A 410 -25.88 -14.94 1.92
N LYS A 411 -25.11 -14.46 2.92
CA LYS A 411 -24.47 -13.14 2.88
C LYS A 411 -23.50 -13.01 1.70
N SER A 412 -22.68 -14.02 1.44
CA SER A 412 -21.76 -14.05 0.31
C SER A 412 -22.49 -14.02 -1.03
N ASP A 413 -23.63 -14.73 -1.14
CA ASP A 413 -24.44 -14.79 -2.35
C ASP A 413 -25.14 -13.46 -2.64
N ILE A 414 -25.64 -12.77 -1.61
CA ILE A 414 -26.21 -11.42 -1.72
C ILE A 414 -25.16 -10.43 -2.23
N VAL A 415 -23.98 -10.41 -1.63
CA VAL A 415 -22.89 -9.50 -2.06
C VAL A 415 -22.46 -9.79 -3.48
N ARG A 416 -22.35 -11.07 -3.87
CA ARG A 416 -22.01 -11.48 -5.23
C ARG A 416 -23.05 -11.03 -6.24
N LYS A 417 -24.34 -11.17 -5.94
CA LYS A 417 -25.42 -10.75 -6.80
C LYS A 417 -25.55 -9.24 -6.89
N ALA A 418 -25.35 -8.50 -5.80
CA ALA A 418 -25.27 -7.06 -5.78
C ALA A 418 -24.10 -6.55 -6.63
N SER A 419 -22.93 -7.19 -6.57
CA SER A 419 -21.78 -6.88 -7.43
C SER A 419 -22.08 -7.08 -8.92
N THR A 420 -22.85 -8.11 -9.27
CA THR A 420 -23.29 -8.35 -10.66
C THR A 420 -24.22 -7.25 -11.14
N TYR A 421 -25.15 -6.79 -10.31
CA TYR A 421 -26.02 -5.66 -10.66
C TYR A 421 -25.24 -4.35 -10.84
N ALA A 422 -24.27 -4.08 -9.95
CA ALA A 422 -23.40 -2.92 -10.08
C ALA A 422 -22.57 -2.95 -11.36
N GLU A 423 -22.06 -4.12 -11.73
CA GLU A 423 -21.32 -4.32 -12.97
C GLU A 423 -22.19 -4.07 -14.21
N ALA A 424 -23.44 -4.56 -14.21
CA ALA A 424 -24.41 -4.33 -15.27
C ALA A 424 -24.75 -2.82 -15.39
N ALA A 425 -25.04 -2.15 -14.27
CA ALA A 425 -25.30 -0.72 -14.24
C ALA A 425 -24.12 0.10 -14.78
N TYR A 426 -22.88 -0.28 -14.41
CA TYR A 426 -21.68 0.37 -14.93
C TYR A 426 -21.53 0.19 -16.45
N ARG A 427 -21.79 -0.99 -16.99
CA ARG A 427 -21.73 -1.24 -18.43
C ARG A 427 -22.76 -0.39 -19.18
N THR A 428 -23.98 -0.33 -18.68
CA THR A 428 -25.06 0.50 -19.26
C THR A 428 -24.67 1.96 -19.25
N MET A 429 -24.10 2.47 -18.15
CA MET A 429 -23.66 3.86 -18.05
C MET A 429 -22.51 4.17 -19.02
N VAL A 430 -21.53 3.25 -19.19
CA VAL A 430 -20.42 3.44 -20.13
C VAL A 430 -20.94 3.44 -21.58
N GLN A 431 -21.88 2.56 -21.93
CA GLN A 431 -22.48 2.49 -23.25
C GLN A 431 -23.31 3.75 -23.57
N ALA A 432 -24.11 4.23 -22.63
CA ALA A 432 -24.86 5.46 -22.78
C ALA A 432 -23.97 6.70 -22.96
N ARG A 433 -22.91 6.79 -22.19
CA ARG A 433 -21.91 7.86 -22.32
C ARG A 433 -21.21 7.85 -23.67
N ALA A 434 -20.88 6.65 -24.18
CA ALA A 434 -20.28 6.47 -25.52
C ALA A 434 -21.27 6.86 -26.64
N ALA A 435 -22.58 6.68 -26.41
CA ALA A 435 -23.65 7.03 -27.33
C ALA A 435 -24.16 8.48 -27.17
N GLY A 436 -23.54 9.31 -26.30
CA GLY A 436 -23.98 10.69 -26.07
C GLY A 436 -25.35 10.81 -25.37
N LYS A 437 -25.90 9.70 -24.86
CA LYS A 437 -27.22 9.67 -24.21
C LYS A 437 -27.09 9.94 -22.70
N ARG A 438 -27.96 10.82 -22.16
CA ARG A 438 -28.20 10.96 -20.75
C ARG A 438 -29.10 9.82 -20.29
N LEU A 439 -28.68 9.00 -19.36
CA LEU A 439 -29.51 7.94 -18.79
C LEU A 439 -30.43 8.56 -17.73
N ASP A 440 -31.72 8.30 -17.85
CA ASP A 440 -32.63 8.35 -16.72
C ASP A 440 -32.16 7.27 -15.70
N ALA A 441 -32.14 7.63 -14.40
CA ALA A 441 -31.50 6.88 -13.36
C ALA A 441 -31.79 5.37 -13.48
N PRO A 442 -30.79 4.52 -13.82
CA PRO A 442 -31.02 3.07 -13.85
C PRO A 442 -31.31 2.57 -12.44
N ILE A 443 -32.07 1.46 -12.36
CA ILE A 443 -32.40 0.80 -11.09
C ILE A 443 -31.14 0.62 -10.25
N GLY A 444 -31.15 1.18 -9.03
CA GLY A 444 -30.01 1.15 -8.08
C GLY A 444 -29.14 2.41 -8.07
N PHE A 445 -29.56 3.50 -8.71
CA PHE A 445 -28.93 4.81 -8.51
C PHE A 445 -29.57 5.58 -7.35
N ASP A 446 -28.71 6.20 -6.52
CA ASP A 446 -29.16 7.06 -5.45
C ASP A 446 -29.73 8.37 -6.03
N PRO A 447 -31.02 8.69 -5.80
CA PRO A 447 -31.62 9.90 -6.32
C PRO A 447 -31.03 11.19 -5.71
N THR A 448 -30.41 11.10 -4.53
CA THR A 448 -29.70 12.21 -3.89
C THR A 448 -28.31 12.44 -4.47
N ARG A 449 -27.75 11.43 -5.13
CA ARG A 449 -26.45 11.45 -5.82
C ARG A 449 -26.58 10.79 -7.19
N PRO A 450 -27.01 11.51 -8.24
CA PRO A 450 -27.29 10.91 -9.57
C PRO A 450 -26.15 10.13 -10.21
N SER A 451 -24.94 10.24 -9.65
CA SER A 451 -23.76 9.48 -10.08
C SER A 451 -23.41 8.30 -9.16
N ALA A 452 -24.17 8.05 -8.09
CA ALA A 452 -23.95 6.98 -7.13
C ALA A 452 -24.95 5.83 -7.31
N ILE A 453 -24.52 4.61 -6.98
CA ILE A 453 -25.41 3.46 -6.87
C ILE A 453 -26.01 3.45 -5.48
N ASP A 454 -27.33 3.38 -5.41
CA ASP A 454 -28.04 3.04 -4.18
C ASP A 454 -27.79 1.56 -3.85
N TRP A 455 -26.76 1.33 -3.07
CA TRP A 455 -26.37 0.00 -2.65
C TRP A 455 -27.38 -0.67 -1.72
N GLN A 456 -28.17 0.11 -0.98
CA GLN A 456 -29.21 -0.42 -0.12
C GLN A 456 -30.28 -1.11 -0.98
N ALA A 457 -30.81 -0.39 -1.98
CA ALA A 457 -31.77 -0.95 -2.93
C ALA A 457 -31.21 -2.13 -3.74
N VAL A 458 -29.92 -2.09 -4.13
CA VAL A 458 -29.26 -3.18 -4.84
C VAL A 458 -29.11 -4.43 -3.97
N LEU A 459 -28.77 -4.27 -2.69
CA LEU A 459 -28.63 -5.37 -1.72
C LEU A 459 -30.00 -5.99 -1.39
N GLU A 460 -31.01 -5.18 -1.20
CA GLU A 460 -32.40 -5.64 -0.97
C GLU A 460 -32.92 -6.45 -2.16
N LYS A 461 -32.76 -5.93 -3.37
CA LYS A 461 -33.12 -6.65 -4.60
C LYS A 461 -32.35 -7.98 -4.75
N ALA A 462 -31.07 -8.00 -4.40
CA ALA A 462 -30.28 -9.22 -4.43
C ALA A 462 -30.75 -10.23 -3.37
N ALA A 463 -31.12 -9.77 -2.17
CA ALA A 463 -31.66 -10.62 -1.09
C ALA A 463 -33.00 -11.25 -1.49
N ILE A 464 -33.94 -10.45 -2.03
CA ILE A 464 -35.24 -10.94 -2.52
C ILE A 464 -35.05 -11.99 -3.63
N ALA A 465 -34.15 -11.74 -4.58
CA ALA A 465 -33.91 -12.67 -5.69
C ALA A 465 -33.27 -14.00 -5.24
N ILE A 466 -32.55 -14.03 -4.12
CA ILE A 466 -31.99 -15.24 -3.54
C ILE A 466 -33.06 -15.98 -2.71
N ALA A 467 -33.87 -15.26 -1.95
CA ALA A 467 -34.99 -15.82 -1.19
C ALA A 467 -36.01 -16.53 -2.12
N ASN A 468 -36.38 -15.85 -3.22
CA ASN A 468 -37.29 -16.41 -4.22
C ASN A 468 -36.76 -17.68 -4.91
N LYS A 469 -35.42 -17.78 -5.09
CA LYS A 469 -34.80 -18.99 -5.64
C LYS A 469 -34.78 -20.16 -4.65
N GLN A 470 -34.82 -19.87 -3.36
CA GLN A 470 -34.87 -20.90 -2.30
C GLN A 470 -36.28 -21.38 -1.99
N SER A 471 -37.30 -20.54 -2.28
CA SER A 471 -38.73 -20.86 -2.10
C SER A 471 -39.39 -21.51 -3.32
N SER A 472 -38.71 -21.56 -4.46
CA SER A 472 -39.21 -22.32 -5.63
C SER A 472 -39.12 -23.80 -5.33
N PRO A 473 -40.24 -24.60 -5.46
CA PRO A 473 -40.21 -26.02 -5.21
C PRO A 473 -39.19 -26.68 -6.15
N SER A 474 -38.35 -27.53 -5.57
CA SER A 474 -37.44 -28.39 -6.32
C SER A 474 -38.26 -29.18 -7.34
N HIS A 475 -37.90 -29.11 -8.61
CA HIS A 475 -38.45 -29.95 -9.65
C HIS A 475 -38.47 -31.43 -9.17
N PRO A 476 -39.52 -32.20 -9.48
CA PRO A 476 -39.57 -33.61 -9.08
C PRO A 476 -38.41 -34.36 -9.72
N GLU A 477 -37.82 -35.22 -8.92
CA GLU A 477 -36.75 -36.13 -9.31
C GLU A 477 -37.08 -36.81 -10.64
N ARG A 478 -36.27 -36.59 -11.65
CA ARG A 478 -36.26 -37.48 -12.81
C ARG A 478 -35.82 -38.83 -12.32
N SER A 479 -36.78 -39.77 -12.31
CA SER A 479 -36.55 -41.19 -12.08
C SER A 479 -35.40 -41.64 -12.99
N LEU A 480 -34.32 -42.09 -12.39
CA LEU A 480 -33.21 -42.78 -13.05
C LEU A 480 -33.77 -44.12 -13.56
N SER A 481 -34.17 -44.16 -14.81
CA SER A 481 -34.33 -45.42 -15.54
C SER A 481 -32.92 -46.00 -15.78
N ALA A 482 -32.75 -47.26 -15.34
CA ALA A 482 -31.53 -48.02 -15.48
C ALA A 482 -31.03 -48.09 -16.96
N PRO A 483 -29.73 -48.05 -17.22
CA PRO A 483 -29.22 -48.22 -18.56
C PRO A 483 -29.26 -49.71 -18.91
N THR A 484 -30.11 -50.04 -19.92
CA THR A 484 -30.09 -51.31 -20.63
C THR A 484 -28.73 -51.49 -21.32
N ALA A 485 -28.13 -52.62 -21.07
CA ALA A 485 -26.94 -53.11 -21.76
C ALA A 485 -27.12 -53.17 -23.27
N LYS A 486 -26.26 -52.55 -24.05
CA LYS A 486 -26.10 -52.84 -25.48
C LYS A 486 -24.62 -53.10 -25.84
N ALA A 487 -24.42 -54.36 -26.15
CA ALA A 487 -23.69 -54.94 -27.28
C ALA A 487 -22.38 -54.33 -27.72
N LYS A 488 -21.35 -55.18 -27.61
CA LYS A 488 -20.08 -55.18 -28.32
C LYS A 488 -20.24 -55.02 -29.82
N LEU A 489 -19.44 -54.23 -30.46
CA LEU A 489 -19.07 -54.37 -31.86
C LEU A 489 -17.53 -54.34 -32.01
N PRO A 490 -16.99 -55.04 -33.00
CA PRO A 490 -15.60 -55.52 -33.03
C PRO A 490 -14.62 -54.59 -33.71
N GLY A 491 -13.36 -54.91 -33.55
CA GLY A 491 -12.15 -54.19 -33.88
C GLY A 491 -12.02 -53.71 -35.33
N ARG A 492 -11.12 -52.74 -35.47
CA ARG A 492 -10.31 -52.52 -36.68
C ARG A 492 -8.88 -52.28 -36.29
N GLU A 493 -8.03 -53.13 -36.85
CA GLU A 493 -6.57 -53.12 -36.83
C GLU A 493 -6.01 -51.89 -37.58
N VAL A 494 -4.88 -51.44 -37.11
CA VAL A 494 -3.62 -51.08 -37.75
C VAL A 494 -3.65 -50.31 -39.12
N ARG A 495 -3.19 -49.07 -39.09
CA ARG A 495 -1.91 -48.65 -39.68
C ARG A 495 -1.43 -47.33 -39.11
#